data_85e9292550112cf180d8b3c7c480529a
#
_entry.id   85e9292550112cf180d8b3c7c480529a
#
_cell.length_a   1.000
_cell.length_b   1.000
_cell.length_c   1.000
_cell.angle_alpha   90.00
_cell.angle_beta   90.00
_cell.angle_gamma   90.00
#
_symmetry.space_group_name_H-M   'P 1'
#
loop_
_entity.id
_entity.type
_entity.pdbx_description
1 polymer ?
#
loop_
_entity_poly.entity_id
_entity_poly.type
_entity_poly.pdbx_seq_one_letter_code
_entity_poly.pdbx_strand_id
1 'polypeptide(L)'
;KLFDYPLSLNFQTLGKLGLTATMLIGFSFLKSQILPIRPEQSLQDFFINRFGRRLYNTFFKDYTEKVWGVPCDQISAEWGAQRVKGLSLLGIVKHALGTVFRKKGDLSQKDVETSLIEQFLYPKHGPGQMWERVTEMIREQGGEVHTNAKVTGVQHDEGRITGATM
;
A
#
# COMPACT_ATOMS: atom_id res chain seq x y z
N LYS A 1 -15.61 16.92 -5.99
CA LYS A 1 -16.43 15.72 -6.29
C LYS A 1 -16.00 14.60 -5.35
N LEU A 2 -16.95 13.87 -4.78
CA LEU A 2 -16.68 12.72 -3.91
C LEU A 2 -16.61 11.45 -4.77
N PHE A 3 -15.63 10.60 -4.48
CA PHE A 3 -15.44 9.30 -5.09
C PHE A 3 -15.56 8.21 -4.02
N ASP A 4 -16.00 7.03 -4.43
CA ASP A 4 -16.09 5.88 -3.55
C ASP A 4 -14.69 5.34 -3.24
N TYR A 5 -14.49 4.82 -2.04
CA TYR A 5 -13.24 4.17 -1.65
C TYR A 5 -13.48 2.66 -1.43
N PRO A 6 -12.61 1.80 -1.97
CA PRO A 6 -11.49 2.07 -2.88
C PRO A 6 -11.93 2.58 -4.25
N LEU A 7 -11.06 3.37 -4.91
CA LEU A 7 -11.34 3.93 -6.22
C LEU A 7 -11.50 2.80 -7.24
N SER A 8 -12.72 2.60 -7.72
CA SER A 8 -13.03 1.58 -8.72
C SER A 8 -13.22 2.18 -10.10
N LEU A 9 -12.71 1.49 -11.14
CA LEU A 9 -12.95 1.81 -12.54
C LEU A 9 -14.34 1.32 -12.94
N ASN A 10 -15.35 2.14 -12.70
CA ASN A 10 -16.72 1.88 -13.12
C ASN A 10 -17.29 3.07 -13.91
N PHE A 11 -18.41 2.85 -14.59
CA PHE A 11 -19.07 3.91 -15.37
C PHE A 11 -19.45 5.13 -14.53
N GLN A 12 -19.72 4.94 -13.25
CA GLN A 12 -20.06 6.00 -12.32
C GLN A 12 -18.86 6.90 -12.01
N THR A 13 -17.68 6.31 -11.80
CA THR A 13 -16.41 7.03 -11.62
C THR A 13 -16.02 7.78 -12.89
N LEU A 14 -16.15 7.15 -14.07
CA LEU A 14 -15.89 7.78 -15.36
C LEU A 14 -16.86 8.94 -15.61
N GLY A 15 -18.14 8.79 -15.29
CA GLY A 15 -19.14 9.85 -15.37
C GLY A 15 -18.85 11.03 -14.42
N LYS A 16 -18.41 10.74 -13.18
CA LYS A 16 -18.00 11.78 -12.21
C LYS A 16 -16.75 12.54 -12.66
N LEU A 17 -15.79 11.87 -13.31
CA LEU A 17 -14.58 12.49 -13.87
C LEU A 17 -14.91 13.37 -15.09
N GLY A 18 -15.77 12.88 -15.97
CA GLY A 18 -16.08 13.48 -17.26
C GLY A 18 -15.18 12.94 -18.38
N LEU A 19 -15.71 12.95 -19.60
CA LEU A 19 -15.07 12.31 -20.76
C LEU A 19 -13.70 12.91 -21.08
N THR A 20 -13.58 14.24 -21.05
CA THR A 20 -12.32 14.94 -21.34
C THR A 20 -11.22 14.62 -20.33
N ALA A 21 -11.54 14.58 -19.02
CA ALA A 21 -10.58 14.22 -17.99
C ALA A 21 -10.15 12.75 -18.12
N THR A 22 -11.08 11.85 -18.43
CA THR A 22 -10.81 10.44 -18.65
C THR A 22 -9.86 10.23 -19.83
N MET A 23 -10.11 10.91 -20.96
CA MET A 23 -9.20 10.85 -22.13
C MET A 23 -7.81 11.37 -21.80
N LEU A 24 -7.70 12.50 -21.11
CA LEU A 24 -6.41 13.08 -20.69
C LEU A 24 -5.64 12.16 -19.72
N ILE A 25 -6.34 11.46 -18.83
CA ILE A 25 -5.74 10.44 -17.95
C ILE A 25 -5.20 9.29 -18.80
N GLY A 26 -5.99 8.78 -19.74
CA GLY A 26 -5.57 7.71 -20.67
C GLY A 26 -4.33 8.09 -21.47
N PHE A 27 -4.30 9.26 -22.10
CA PHE A 27 -3.12 9.74 -22.83
C PHE A 27 -1.91 9.92 -21.91
N SER A 28 -2.09 10.45 -20.70
CA SER A 28 -1.02 10.61 -19.73
C SER A 28 -0.44 9.26 -19.29
N PHE A 29 -1.29 8.26 -19.14
CA PHE A 29 -0.87 6.89 -18.84
C PHE A 29 -0.08 6.28 -20.00
N LEU A 30 -0.60 6.33 -21.21
CA LEU A 30 0.11 5.82 -22.41
C LEU A 30 1.48 6.47 -22.57
N LYS A 31 1.56 7.80 -22.38
CA LYS A 31 2.83 8.52 -22.42
C LYS A 31 3.83 7.97 -21.39
N SER A 32 3.41 7.69 -20.16
CA SER A 32 4.31 7.15 -19.13
C SER A 32 4.73 5.70 -19.40
N GLN A 33 3.92 4.92 -20.13
CA GLN A 33 4.32 3.56 -20.55
C GLN A 33 5.37 3.58 -21.67
N ILE A 34 5.28 4.55 -22.58
CA ILE A 34 6.22 4.69 -23.71
C ILE A 34 7.51 5.38 -23.26
N LEU A 35 7.39 6.40 -22.42
CA LEU A 35 8.50 7.24 -21.93
C LEU A 35 8.52 7.24 -20.40
N PRO A 36 8.89 6.11 -19.76
CA PRO A 36 8.99 6.04 -18.29
C PRO A 36 10.15 6.90 -17.78
N ILE A 37 9.98 7.47 -16.58
CA ILE A 37 11.03 8.19 -15.88
C ILE A 37 12.09 7.17 -15.42
N ARG A 38 13.33 7.37 -15.82
CA ARG A 38 14.47 6.53 -15.44
C ARG A 38 15.69 7.38 -15.12
N PRO A 39 16.42 7.11 -14.01
CA PRO A 39 16.08 6.15 -12.95
C PRO A 39 14.84 6.58 -12.16
N GLU A 40 14.07 5.61 -11.65
CA GLU A 40 12.93 5.83 -10.75
C GLU A 40 13.49 6.02 -9.34
N GLN A 41 13.53 7.26 -8.84
CA GLN A 41 14.16 7.61 -7.57
C GLN A 41 13.15 7.97 -6.48
N SER A 42 12.07 8.64 -6.87
CA SER A 42 11.08 9.15 -5.94
C SER A 42 9.75 8.42 -6.01
N LEU A 43 8.96 8.55 -4.95
CA LEU A 43 7.58 8.07 -4.91
C LEU A 43 6.72 8.74 -6.01
N GLN A 44 7.03 9.99 -6.35
CA GLN A 44 6.42 10.67 -7.49
C GLN A 44 6.69 9.94 -8.80
N ASP A 45 7.96 9.58 -9.06
CA ASP A 45 8.35 8.86 -10.28
C ASP A 45 7.67 7.49 -10.35
N PHE A 46 7.63 6.80 -9.20
CA PHE A 46 6.95 5.52 -9.02
C PHE A 46 5.49 5.59 -9.44
N PHE A 47 4.74 6.58 -8.94
CA PHE A 47 3.33 6.73 -9.28
C PHE A 47 3.11 7.19 -10.72
N ILE A 48 3.95 8.12 -11.22
CA ILE A 48 3.83 8.60 -12.59
C ILE A 48 4.08 7.47 -13.60
N ASN A 49 5.08 6.63 -13.37
CA ASN A 49 5.39 5.50 -14.24
C ASN A 49 4.25 4.47 -14.29
N ARG A 50 3.55 4.26 -13.18
CA ARG A 50 2.47 3.25 -13.07
C ARG A 50 1.09 3.75 -13.46
N PHE A 51 0.80 5.02 -13.21
CA PHE A 51 -0.55 5.56 -13.35
C PHE A 51 -0.65 6.75 -14.31
N GLY A 52 0.46 7.31 -14.72
CA GLY A 52 0.53 8.54 -15.49
C GLY A 52 0.42 9.79 -14.61
N ARG A 53 1.06 10.85 -15.05
CA ARG A 53 1.14 12.14 -14.31
C ARG A 53 -0.23 12.72 -13.97
N ARG A 54 -1.21 12.56 -14.87
CA ARG A 54 -2.55 13.13 -14.66
C ARG A 54 -3.27 12.46 -13.49
N LEU A 55 -3.24 11.13 -13.44
CA LEU A 55 -3.88 10.37 -12.36
C LEU A 55 -3.15 10.59 -11.02
N TYR A 56 -1.81 10.61 -11.05
CA TYR A 56 -0.99 10.95 -9.90
C TYR A 56 -1.39 12.30 -9.30
N ASN A 57 -1.42 13.37 -10.10
CA ASN A 57 -1.78 14.71 -9.61
C ASN A 57 -3.22 14.81 -9.12
N THR A 58 -4.13 13.99 -9.65
CA THR A 58 -5.57 14.08 -9.29
C THR A 58 -5.89 13.35 -7.99
N PHE A 59 -5.23 12.21 -7.72
CA PHE A 59 -5.66 11.31 -6.64
C PHE A 59 -4.58 11.00 -5.61
N PHE A 60 -3.30 11.02 -5.98
CA PHE A 60 -2.24 10.54 -5.09
C PHE A 60 -1.44 11.65 -4.44
N LYS A 61 -1.07 12.69 -5.19
CA LYS A 61 -0.16 13.73 -4.74
C LYS A 61 -0.61 14.38 -3.45
N ASP A 62 -1.72 15.11 -3.49
CA ASP A 62 -2.16 15.94 -2.35
C ASP A 62 -2.47 15.11 -1.10
N TYR A 63 -3.05 13.92 -1.29
CA TYR A 63 -3.31 13.01 -0.19
C TYR A 63 -2.02 12.51 0.46
N THR A 64 -1.08 12.05 -0.34
CA THR A 64 0.18 11.50 0.15
C THR A 64 1.02 12.55 0.85
N GLU A 65 1.16 13.72 0.24
CA GLU A 65 1.92 14.85 0.81
C GLU A 65 1.29 15.35 2.12
N LYS A 66 -0.04 15.38 2.20
CA LYS A 66 -0.74 15.73 3.43
C LYS A 66 -0.54 14.72 4.56
N VAL A 67 -0.54 13.43 4.24
CA VAL A 67 -0.36 12.35 5.24
C VAL A 67 1.08 12.30 5.76
N TRP A 68 2.05 12.46 4.87
CA TRP A 68 3.47 12.32 5.21
C TRP A 68 4.16 13.63 5.61
N GLY A 69 3.53 14.77 5.34
CA GLY A 69 4.09 16.09 5.64
C GLY A 69 5.31 16.47 4.79
N VAL A 70 5.61 15.67 3.75
CA VAL A 70 6.74 15.91 2.84
C VAL A 70 6.30 15.71 1.39
N PRO A 71 6.90 16.44 0.41
CA PRO A 71 6.63 16.27 -1.01
C PRO A 71 6.94 14.84 -1.51
N CYS A 72 6.16 14.33 -2.46
CA CYS A 72 6.34 12.98 -3.00
C CYS A 72 7.67 12.78 -3.75
N ASP A 73 8.30 13.82 -4.22
CA ASP A 73 9.63 13.78 -4.85
C ASP A 73 10.78 13.61 -3.85
N GLN A 74 10.53 13.83 -2.55
CA GLN A 74 11.47 13.61 -1.46
C GLN A 74 11.32 12.25 -0.78
N ILE A 75 10.29 11.48 -1.13
CA ILE A 75 10.05 10.13 -0.60
C ILE A 75 10.67 9.11 -1.57
N SER A 76 11.42 8.12 -1.06
CA SER A 76 12.04 7.09 -1.89
C SER A 76 11.01 6.26 -2.68
N ALA A 77 11.33 5.92 -3.92
CA ALA A 77 10.53 5.02 -4.76
C ALA A 77 10.36 3.61 -4.13
N GLU A 78 11.34 3.12 -3.36
CA GLU A 78 11.27 1.84 -2.68
C GLU A 78 10.10 1.76 -1.71
N TRP A 79 9.79 2.87 -1.05
CA TRP A 79 8.63 2.95 -0.16
C TRP A 79 7.33 2.65 -0.92
N GLY A 80 7.17 3.24 -2.11
CA GLY A 80 6.03 2.95 -3.00
C GLY A 80 6.01 1.50 -3.44
N ALA A 81 7.16 0.95 -3.83
CA ALA A 81 7.29 -0.44 -4.26
C ALA A 81 6.90 -1.45 -3.16
N GLN A 82 7.19 -1.15 -1.90
CA GLN A 82 6.80 -2.01 -0.77
C GLN A 82 5.30 -1.96 -0.47
N ARG A 83 4.67 -0.79 -0.56
CA ARG A 83 3.27 -0.55 -0.18
C ARG A 83 2.29 -0.82 -1.31
N VAL A 84 2.73 -0.63 -2.55
CA VAL A 84 1.90 -0.67 -3.76
C VAL A 84 2.39 -1.79 -4.68
N LYS A 85 2.82 -2.92 -4.10
CA LYS A 85 3.25 -4.10 -4.88
C LYS A 85 2.11 -4.55 -5.79
N GLY A 86 2.42 -4.71 -7.08
CA GLY A 86 1.50 -5.28 -8.07
C GLY A 86 0.41 -4.32 -8.58
N LEU A 87 0.22 -3.14 -8.01
CA LEU A 87 -0.76 -2.18 -8.51
C LEU A 87 -0.32 -1.61 -9.87
N SER A 88 -0.96 -2.11 -10.91
CA SER A 88 -0.88 -1.54 -12.25
C SER A 88 -2.29 -1.22 -12.76
N LEU A 89 -2.44 -0.19 -13.59
CA LEU A 89 -3.73 0.10 -14.23
C LEU A 89 -4.22 -1.10 -15.06
N LEU A 90 -3.31 -1.84 -15.68
CA LEU A 90 -3.64 -3.07 -16.40
C LEU A 90 -4.17 -4.16 -15.47
N GLY A 91 -3.58 -4.31 -14.26
CA GLY A 91 -4.06 -5.21 -13.21
C GLY A 91 -5.47 -4.82 -12.73
N ILE A 92 -5.70 -3.53 -12.48
CA ILE A 92 -7.01 -3.01 -12.08
C ILE A 92 -8.07 -3.25 -13.17
N VAL A 93 -7.75 -3.00 -14.44
CA VAL A 93 -8.67 -3.25 -15.57
C VAL A 93 -8.96 -4.75 -15.70
N LYS A 94 -7.94 -5.61 -15.64
CA LYS A 94 -8.15 -7.07 -15.65
C LYS A 94 -9.02 -7.54 -14.50
N HIS A 95 -8.79 -7.01 -13.30
CA HIS A 95 -9.60 -7.33 -12.12
C HIS A 95 -11.04 -6.86 -12.31
N ALA A 96 -11.27 -5.63 -12.76
CA ALA A 96 -12.61 -5.09 -13.02
C ALA A 96 -13.39 -5.92 -14.08
N LEU A 97 -12.71 -6.39 -15.11
CA LEU A 97 -13.31 -7.29 -16.11
C LEU A 97 -13.54 -8.70 -15.53
N GLY A 98 -12.65 -9.18 -14.67
CA GLY A 98 -12.76 -10.51 -14.03
C GLY A 98 -13.84 -10.58 -12.96
N THR A 99 -14.15 -9.51 -12.25
CA THR A 99 -15.20 -9.46 -11.20
C THR A 99 -16.60 -9.64 -11.77
N VAL A 100 -16.81 -9.35 -13.06
CA VAL A 100 -18.10 -9.63 -13.75
C VAL A 100 -18.41 -11.14 -13.77
N PHE A 101 -17.38 -11.99 -13.72
CA PHE A 101 -17.51 -13.46 -13.80
C PHE A 101 -17.23 -14.20 -12.47
N ARG A 102 -16.87 -13.50 -11.39
CA ARG A 102 -16.57 -14.12 -10.09
C ARG A 102 -17.81 -14.23 -9.21
N LYS A 103 -18.02 -15.42 -8.61
CA LYS A 103 -19.04 -15.63 -7.57
C LYS A 103 -18.66 -14.84 -6.31
N LYS A 104 -19.60 -14.02 -5.80
CA LYS A 104 -19.50 -13.39 -4.47
C LYS A 104 -19.38 -14.48 -3.40
N GLY A 105 -18.33 -14.44 -2.59
CA GLY A 105 -18.17 -15.29 -1.41
C GLY A 105 -16.81 -15.95 -1.22
N ASP A 106 -15.88 -15.84 -2.16
CA ASP A 106 -14.54 -16.40 -1.99
C ASP A 106 -13.65 -15.40 -1.25
N LEU A 107 -13.32 -15.70 0.02
CA LEU A 107 -12.39 -14.94 0.87
C LEU A 107 -10.92 -15.31 0.61
N SER A 108 -10.63 -16.14 -0.40
CA SER A 108 -9.27 -16.48 -0.78
C SER A 108 -8.55 -15.23 -1.32
N GLN A 109 -7.58 -14.75 -0.56
CA GLN A 109 -6.77 -13.58 -0.90
C GLN A 109 -5.45 -13.95 -1.57
N LYS A 110 -5.28 -15.23 -1.93
CA LYS A 110 -4.13 -15.70 -2.68
C LYS A 110 -4.20 -15.09 -4.08
N ASP A 111 -3.16 -14.37 -4.48
CA ASP A 111 -3.04 -13.68 -5.77
C ASP A 111 -3.93 -12.43 -5.96
N VAL A 112 -4.52 -11.87 -4.89
CA VAL A 112 -5.23 -10.58 -4.96
C VAL A 112 -4.27 -9.46 -4.54
N GLU A 113 -4.20 -8.42 -5.35
CA GLU A 113 -3.48 -7.19 -5.03
C GLU A 113 -4.01 -6.60 -3.72
N THR A 114 -3.13 -6.31 -2.76
CA THR A 114 -3.51 -5.89 -1.39
C THR A 114 -4.47 -4.69 -1.38
N SER A 115 -4.34 -3.79 -2.35
CA SER A 115 -5.19 -2.60 -2.48
C SER A 115 -6.54 -2.85 -3.15
N LEU A 116 -6.79 -4.07 -3.68
CA LEU A 116 -8.06 -4.49 -4.29
C LEU A 116 -8.87 -5.43 -3.37
N ILE A 117 -8.40 -5.63 -2.14
CA ILE A 117 -9.12 -6.43 -1.15
C ILE A 117 -10.35 -5.65 -0.69
N GLU A 118 -11.53 -6.17 -1.00
CA GLU A 118 -12.81 -5.58 -0.58
C GLU A 118 -13.28 -6.08 0.79
N GLN A 119 -12.83 -7.27 1.20
CA GLN A 119 -13.21 -7.90 2.46
C GLN A 119 -11.99 -8.51 3.12
N PHE A 120 -11.88 -8.38 4.44
CA PHE A 120 -10.82 -8.99 5.23
C PHE A 120 -11.35 -9.50 6.56
N LEU A 121 -10.64 -10.48 7.12
CA LEU A 121 -10.93 -10.99 8.46
C LEU A 121 -10.30 -10.05 9.49
N TYR A 122 -11.10 -9.67 10.49
CA TYR A 122 -10.63 -8.84 11.60
C TYR A 122 -10.70 -9.66 12.89
N PRO A 123 -9.62 -9.70 13.71
CA PRO A 123 -9.64 -10.42 14.97
C PRO A 123 -10.72 -9.88 15.92
N LYS A 124 -11.44 -10.77 16.61
CA LYS A 124 -12.55 -10.41 17.49
C LYS A 124 -12.15 -9.36 18.56
N HIS A 125 -10.94 -9.45 19.07
CA HIS A 125 -10.40 -8.56 20.11
C HIS A 125 -9.39 -7.53 19.56
N GLY A 126 -9.41 -7.29 18.25
CA GLY A 126 -8.50 -6.35 17.58
C GLY A 126 -7.15 -6.96 17.21
N PRO A 127 -6.28 -6.19 16.52
CA PRO A 127 -4.97 -6.67 16.03
C PRO A 127 -4.00 -6.98 17.18
N GLY A 128 -4.22 -6.45 18.39
CA GLY A 128 -3.44 -6.75 19.59
C GLY A 128 -3.50 -8.23 20.00
N GLN A 129 -4.59 -8.92 19.71
CA GLN A 129 -4.80 -10.34 20.07
C GLN A 129 -3.66 -11.25 19.57
N MET A 130 -3.10 -10.98 18.41
CA MET A 130 -1.95 -11.73 17.89
C MET A 130 -0.73 -11.55 18.79
N TRP A 131 -0.43 -10.34 19.20
CA TRP A 131 0.73 -10.02 20.04
C TRP A 131 0.58 -10.53 21.46
N GLU A 132 -0.63 -10.53 22.00
CA GLU A 132 -0.95 -11.16 23.29
C GLU A 132 -0.65 -12.65 23.23
N ARG A 133 -1.12 -13.34 22.17
CA ARG A 133 -0.85 -14.77 22.00
C ARG A 133 0.65 -15.06 21.80
N VAL A 134 1.37 -14.24 21.04
CA VAL A 134 2.82 -14.38 20.90
C VAL A 134 3.53 -14.22 22.26
N THR A 135 3.09 -13.25 23.06
CA THR A 135 3.64 -13.03 24.41
C THR A 135 3.43 -14.27 25.31
N GLU A 136 2.23 -14.86 25.29
CA GLU A 136 1.96 -16.11 26.01
C GLU A 136 2.89 -17.24 25.57
N MET A 137 3.03 -17.45 24.26
CA MET A 137 3.89 -18.49 23.71
C MET A 137 5.37 -18.31 24.11
N ILE A 138 5.87 -17.07 24.15
CA ILE A 138 7.22 -16.76 24.60
C ILE A 138 7.38 -17.19 26.07
N ARG A 139 6.42 -16.84 26.92
CA ARG A 139 6.43 -17.20 28.35
C ARG A 139 6.33 -18.70 28.57
N GLU A 140 5.47 -19.39 27.82
CA GLU A 140 5.35 -20.86 27.86
C GLU A 140 6.68 -21.55 27.51
N GLN A 141 7.52 -20.93 26.68
CA GLN A 141 8.85 -21.42 26.31
C GLN A 141 9.98 -20.96 27.26
N GLY A 142 9.64 -20.31 28.38
CA GLY A 142 10.60 -19.85 29.38
C GLY A 142 11.25 -18.50 29.05
N GLY A 143 10.73 -17.78 28.03
CA GLY A 143 11.16 -16.42 27.72
C GLY A 143 10.44 -15.37 28.58
N GLU A 144 11.04 -14.20 28.69
CA GLU A 144 10.48 -13.06 29.41
C GLU A 144 10.04 -11.94 28.43
N VAL A 145 8.93 -11.29 28.75
CA VAL A 145 8.45 -10.12 28.00
C VAL A 145 8.23 -8.97 28.97
N HIS A 146 9.04 -7.94 28.85
CA HIS A 146 8.99 -6.72 29.64
C HIS A 146 8.31 -5.61 28.84
N THR A 147 7.24 -5.04 29.39
CA THR A 147 6.55 -3.88 28.84
C THR A 147 6.96 -2.62 29.62
N ASN A 148 6.81 -1.44 28.99
CA ASN A 148 7.24 -0.16 29.55
C ASN A 148 8.75 -0.06 29.87
N ALA A 149 9.54 -0.93 29.28
CA ALA A 149 10.98 -1.00 29.43
C ALA A 149 11.68 -0.41 28.18
N LYS A 150 12.17 0.82 28.30
CA LYS A 150 12.90 1.48 27.21
C LYS A 150 14.35 1.00 27.22
N VAL A 151 14.74 0.26 26.21
CA VAL A 151 16.14 -0.14 26.03
C VAL A 151 16.97 1.11 25.67
N THR A 152 17.97 1.42 26.48
CA THR A 152 18.88 2.56 26.31
C THR A 152 20.27 2.16 25.83
N GLY A 153 20.63 0.89 25.94
CA GLY A 153 21.90 0.36 25.47
C GLY A 153 21.85 -1.16 25.25
N VAL A 154 22.72 -1.65 24.39
CA VAL A 154 22.90 -3.07 24.12
C VAL A 154 24.37 -3.42 24.35
N GLN A 155 24.62 -4.45 25.16
CA GLN A 155 25.95 -5.00 25.39
C GLN A 155 26.17 -6.18 24.45
N HIS A 156 27.32 -6.25 23.83
CA HIS A 156 27.68 -7.36 22.93
C HIS A 156 29.13 -7.74 23.12
N ASP A 157 29.40 -9.01 22.90
CA ASP A 157 30.72 -9.58 22.88
C ASP A 157 30.83 -10.60 21.71
N GLU A 158 31.89 -10.49 20.92
CA GLU A 158 32.14 -11.33 19.72
C GLU A 158 30.91 -11.53 18.80
N GLY A 159 30.12 -10.46 18.61
CA GLY A 159 28.93 -10.48 17.74
C GLY A 159 27.68 -11.12 18.39
N ARG A 160 27.74 -11.47 19.69
CA ARG A 160 26.59 -11.94 20.47
C ARG A 160 26.10 -10.86 21.41
N ILE A 161 24.78 -10.67 21.49
CA ILE A 161 24.20 -9.78 22.51
C ILE A 161 24.30 -10.49 23.87
N THR A 162 24.93 -9.83 24.84
CA THR A 162 25.15 -10.33 26.20
C THR A 162 24.25 -9.68 27.23
N GLY A 163 23.68 -8.53 26.90
CA GLY A 163 22.76 -7.83 27.79
C GLY A 163 22.14 -6.60 27.16
N ALA A 164 21.13 -6.06 27.84
CA ALA A 164 20.50 -4.78 27.49
C ALA A 164 20.33 -3.94 28.77
N THR A 165 20.52 -2.64 28.64
CA THR A 165 20.26 -1.67 29.71
C THR A 165 18.89 -1.02 29.45
N MET A 166 18.05 -1.00 30.48
CA MET A 166 16.71 -0.41 30.47
C MET A 166 16.68 0.86 31.32
#